data_9bef1e06303ba4fd535e90086ef8d76f
#
_entry.id   9bef1e06303ba4fd535e90086ef8d76f
#
_cell.length_a   1.000
_cell.length_b   1.000
_cell.length_c   1.000
_cell.angle_alpha   90.00
_cell.angle_beta   90.00
_cell.angle_gamma   90.00
#
_symmetry.space_group_name_H-M   'P 1'
#
loop_
_entity.id
_entity.type
_entity.pdbx_description
1 polymer ?
#
loop_
_entity_poly.entity_id
_entity_poly.type
_entity_poly.pdbx_seq_one_letter_code
_entity_poly.pdbx_strand_id
1 'polypeptide(L)'
;MEIPDKAVGRRGSWFVRYWLPLMLYAGLIFFLSSQSHPEQFVPNLFFLKLGDKVLHAIEYAGLGFLSYRAFRHAAGTLGRNYAVLLGVGVATLYGATDEWHQAFVPFRESDRWDLATDWLGAMVGVLTWAWIEERGLPRRSSRSDRIGDGPARLSTPDR
;
A
#
# COMPACT_ATOMS: atom_id res chain seq x y z
N MET A 1 32.74 3.38 -19.41
CA MET A 1 31.33 3.84 -19.31
C MET A 1 30.92 3.78 -17.85
N GLU A 2 31.21 4.84 -17.10
CA GLU A 2 30.92 4.93 -15.66
C GLU A 2 29.44 5.18 -15.45
N ILE A 3 28.80 4.28 -14.71
CA ILE A 3 27.40 4.49 -14.26
C ILE A 3 27.48 5.55 -13.16
N PRO A 4 26.76 6.68 -13.29
CA PRO A 4 26.85 7.75 -12.31
C PRO A 4 26.36 7.28 -10.94
N ASP A 5 27.21 7.37 -9.94
CA ASP A 5 27.03 6.99 -8.52
C ASP A 5 25.73 7.51 -7.88
N LYS A 6 25.19 8.64 -8.37
CA LYS A 6 23.92 9.22 -7.95
C LYS A 6 22.68 8.35 -8.26
N ALA A 7 22.77 7.42 -9.22
CA ALA A 7 21.64 6.54 -9.59
C ALA A 7 21.49 5.35 -8.63
N VAL A 8 22.60 4.88 -8.06
CA VAL A 8 22.64 3.76 -7.12
C VAL A 8 22.06 4.19 -5.75
N GLY A 9 22.43 5.36 -5.25
CA GLY A 9 21.94 5.90 -3.99
C GLY A 9 20.42 6.17 -3.98
N ARG A 10 19.85 6.61 -5.11
CA ARG A 10 18.40 6.83 -5.25
C ARG A 10 17.60 5.54 -5.19
N ARG A 11 18.07 4.45 -5.80
CA ARG A 11 17.37 3.16 -5.80
C ARG A 11 17.35 2.51 -4.41
N GLY A 12 18.47 2.58 -3.68
CA GLY A 12 18.54 2.10 -2.29
C GLY A 12 17.57 2.83 -1.36
N SER A 13 17.45 4.15 -1.50
CA SER A 13 16.52 4.96 -0.71
C SER A 13 15.04 4.60 -0.95
N TRP A 14 14.67 4.26 -2.19
CA TRP A 14 13.28 3.87 -2.52
C TRP A 14 12.93 2.49 -1.98
N PHE A 15 13.88 1.54 -2.04
CA PHE A 15 13.69 0.23 -1.46
C PHE A 15 13.42 0.33 0.05
N VAL A 16 14.32 1.00 0.78
CA VAL A 16 14.19 1.17 2.23
C VAL A 16 12.89 1.89 2.62
N ARG A 17 12.46 2.87 1.84
CA ARG A 17 11.28 3.68 2.15
C ARG A 17 9.96 2.96 1.88
N TYR A 18 9.88 2.10 0.86
CA TYR A 18 8.62 1.54 0.38
C TYR A 18 8.54 0.02 0.49
N TRP A 19 9.58 -0.70 0.06
CA TRP A 19 9.57 -2.15 0.05
C TRP A 19 9.94 -2.77 1.39
N LEU A 20 10.93 -2.19 2.09
CA LEU A 20 11.36 -2.73 3.38
C LEU A 20 10.23 -2.74 4.43
N PRO A 21 9.43 -1.66 4.62
CA PRO A 21 8.29 -1.72 5.55
C PRO A 21 7.26 -2.78 5.16
N LEU A 22 6.98 -2.96 3.86
CA LEU A 22 6.09 -4.01 3.37
C LEU A 22 6.62 -5.40 3.72
N MET A 23 7.90 -5.67 3.46
CA MET A 23 8.52 -6.96 3.74
C MET A 23 8.56 -7.27 5.24
N LEU A 24 8.91 -6.27 6.06
CA LEU A 24 8.92 -6.43 7.53
C LEU A 24 7.51 -6.72 8.07
N TYR A 25 6.50 -6.04 7.51
CA TYR A 25 5.13 -6.25 7.93
C TYR A 25 4.59 -7.62 7.49
N ALA A 26 4.88 -8.05 6.26
CA ALA A 26 4.57 -9.40 5.81
C ALA A 26 5.28 -10.46 6.66
N GLY A 27 6.56 -10.24 7.00
CA GLY A 27 7.28 -11.11 7.94
C GLY A 27 6.67 -11.16 9.34
N LEU A 28 6.12 -10.05 9.83
CA LEU A 28 5.41 -10.00 11.11
C LEU A 28 4.11 -10.84 11.05
N ILE A 29 3.31 -10.69 9.98
CA ILE A 29 2.10 -11.52 9.78
C ILE A 29 2.50 -13.00 9.77
N PHE A 30 3.51 -13.38 8.98
CA PHE A 30 3.99 -14.77 8.92
C PHE A 30 4.43 -15.30 10.29
N PHE A 31 5.14 -14.48 11.06
CA PHE A 31 5.56 -14.85 12.40
C PHE A 31 4.36 -15.10 13.33
N LEU A 32 3.36 -14.21 13.33
CA LEU A 32 2.16 -14.35 14.16
C LEU A 32 1.31 -15.55 13.71
N SER A 33 1.16 -15.74 12.40
CA SER A 33 0.44 -16.86 11.79
C SER A 33 1.09 -18.21 12.10
N SER A 34 2.42 -18.25 12.26
CA SER A 34 3.18 -19.45 12.61
C SER A 34 3.03 -19.86 14.09
N GLN A 35 2.42 -19.02 14.92
CA GLN A 35 2.25 -19.35 16.34
C GLN A 35 1.02 -20.23 16.57
N SER A 36 1.18 -21.32 17.32
CA SER A 36 0.07 -22.19 17.74
C SER A 36 -0.87 -21.47 18.73
N HIS A 37 -0.39 -20.45 19.43
CA HIS A 37 -1.09 -19.70 20.47
C HIS A 37 -0.82 -18.20 20.32
N PRO A 38 -1.34 -17.54 19.26
CA PRO A 38 -1.09 -16.13 19.00
C PRO A 38 -1.65 -15.20 20.09
N GLU A 39 -2.63 -15.65 20.86
CA GLU A 39 -3.21 -14.95 22.00
C GLU A 39 -2.19 -14.62 23.11
N GLN A 40 -1.04 -15.29 23.14
CA GLN A 40 0.05 -14.99 24.09
C GLN A 40 0.81 -13.71 23.73
N PHE A 41 0.77 -13.30 22.46
CA PHE A 41 1.51 -12.14 21.95
C PHE A 41 0.62 -10.91 21.77
N VAL A 42 -0.71 -11.11 21.73
CA VAL A 42 -1.68 -10.03 21.54
C VAL A 42 -2.52 -9.89 22.82
N PRO A 43 -2.77 -8.66 23.31
CA PRO A 43 -3.57 -8.46 24.53
C PRO A 43 -4.92 -9.18 24.46
N ASN A 44 -5.26 -9.95 25.49
CA ASN A 44 -6.49 -10.74 25.61
C ASN A 44 -7.78 -9.95 25.29
N LEU A 45 -7.74 -8.63 25.45
CA LEU A 45 -8.87 -7.75 25.16
C LEU A 45 -9.23 -7.72 23.67
N PHE A 46 -8.25 -7.88 22.79
CA PHE A 46 -8.46 -7.89 21.33
C PHE A 46 -9.11 -9.20 20.89
N PHE A 47 -8.61 -10.35 21.35
CA PHE A 47 -9.17 -11.67 21.00
C PHE A 47 -10.59 -11.89 21.54
N LEU A 48 -10.84 -11.49 22.78
CA LEU A 48 -12.15 -11.71 23.43
C LEU A 48 -13.27 -10.82 22.89
N LYS A 49 -12.96 -9.63 22.33
CA LYS A 49 -13.98 -8.67 21.89
C LYS A 49 -14.13 -8.55 20.38
N LEU A 50 -13.08 -8.76 19.61
CA LEU A 50 -13.08 -8.47 18.17
C LEU A 50 -13.23 -9.72 17.29
N GLY A 51 -12.95 -10.90 17.82
CA GLY A 51 -12.94 -12.13 17.03
C GLY A 51 -11.75 -12.20 16.06
N ASP A 52 -11.40 -13.43 15.69
CA ASP A 52 -10.26 -13.74 14.82
C ASP A 52 -10.34 -13.03 13.46
N LYS A 53 -11.51 -13.04 12.84
CA LYS A 53 -11.76 -12.42 11.52
C LYS A 53 -11.52 -10.92 11.47
N VAL A 54 -11.77 -10.19 12.56
CA VAL A 54 -11.48 -8.74 12.63
C VAL A 54 -9.98 -8.50 12.73
N LEU A 55 -9.24 -9.38 13.41
CA LEU A 55 -7.77 -9.32 13.44
C LEU A 55 -7.20 -9.54 12.05
N HIS A 56 -7.61 -10.57 11.34
CA HIS A 56 -7.27 -10.80 9.94
C HIS A 56 -7.56 -9.55 9.07
N ALA A 57 -8.75 -8.99 9.15
CA ALA A 57 -9.09 -7.79 8.39
C ALA A 57 -8.17 -6.60 8.69
N ILE A 58 -7.78 -6.38 9.96
CA ILE A 58 -6.87 -5.30 10.36
C ILE A 58 -5.44 -5.57 9.85
N GLU A 59 -4.93 -6.79 10.00
CA GLU A 59 -3.61 -7.18 9.54
C GLU A 59 -3.49 -7.02 8.02
N TYR A 60 -4.48 -7.50 7.29
CA TYR A 60 -4.47 -7.40 5.83
C TYR A 60 -4.81 -6.00 5.31
N ALA A 61 -5.51 -5.16 6.09
CA ALA A 61 -5.63 -3.73 5.78
C ALA A 61 -4.27 -3.03 5.84
N GLY A 62 -3.45 -3.33 6.84
CA GLY A 62 -2.07 -2.87 6.91
C GLY A 62 -1.21 -3.33 5.73
N LEU A 63 -1.33 -4.61 5.36
CA LEU A 63 -0.59 -5.18 4.23
C LEU A 63 -1.02 -4.55 2.90
N GLY A 64 -2.32 -4.39 2.66
CA GLY A 64 -2.87 -3.73 1.47
C GLY A 64 -2.42 -2.28 1.35
N PHE A 65 -2.48 -1.54 2.45
CA PHE A 65 -1.99 -0.16 2.55
C PHE A 65 -0.51 -0.04 2.15
N LEU A 66 0.37 -0.89 2.71
CA LEU A 66 1.80 -0.87 2.41
C LEU A 66 2.09 -1.35 0.98
N SER A 67 1.35 -2.34 0.49
CA SER A 67 1.47 -2.86 -0.87
C SER A 67 1.12 -1.78 -1.90
N TYR A 68 -0.02 -1.14 -1.77
CA TYR A 68 -0.41 -0.02 -2.64
C TYR A 68 0.67 1.07 -2.67
N ARG A 69 1.14 1.48 -1.48
CA ARG A 69 2.17 2.51 -1.36
C ARG A 69 3.47 2.12 -2.07
N ALA A 70 3.88 0.85 -1.98
CA ALA A 70 5.06 0.36 -2.67
C ALA A 70 4.89 0.37 -4.19
N PHE A 71 3.80 -0.17 -4.70
CA PHE A 71 3.51 -0.18 -6.14
C PHE A 71 3.34 1.23 -6.71
N ARG A 72 2.64 2.09 -6.02
CA ARG A 72 2.36 3.46 -6.44
C ARG A 72 3.63 4.31 -6.60
N HIS A 73 4.59 4.13 -5.71
CA HIS A 73 5.76 5.02 -5.63
C HIS A 73 7.08 4.37 -6.07
N ALA A 74 7.22 3.05 -6.03
CA ALA A 74 8.50 2.38 -6.23
C ALA A 74 8.54 1.32 -7.35
N ALA A 75 7.42 1.05 -8.04
CA ALA A 75 7.33 0.01 -9.06
C ALA A 75 7.23 0.55 -10.51
N GLY A 76 7.68 1.78 -10.74
CA GLY A 76 7.66 2.40 -12.07
C GLY A 76 6.26 2.74 -12.59
N THR A 77 6.15 2.95 -13.91
CA THR A 77 4.88 3.41 -14.52
C THR A 77 3.79 2.35 -14.44
N LEU A 78 4.13 1.08 -14.70
CA LEU A 78 3.17 -0.01 -14.64
C LEU A 78 2.61 -0.18 -13.22
N GLY A 79 3.50 -0.24 -12.22
CA GLY A 79 3.10 -0.33 -10.82
C GLY A 79 2.22 0.83 -10.38
N ARG A 80 2.56 2.04 -10.80
CA ARG A 80 1.77 3.25 -10.51
C ARG A 80 0.36 3.19 -11.08
N ASN A 81 0.20 2.75 -12.33
CA ASN A 81 -1.09 2.71 -13.00
C ASN A 81 -2.01 1.62 -12.46
N TYR A 82 -1.45 0.52 -12.00
CA TYR A 82 -2.18 -0.63 -11.48
C TYR A 82 -2.02 -0.82 -9.96
N ALA A 83 -1.61 0.23 -9.22
CA ALA A 83 -1.28 0.13 -7.81
C ALA A 83 -2.42 -0.43 -6.95
N VAL A 84 -3.68 -0.09 -7.24
CA VAL A 84 -4.86 -0.65 -6.55
C VAL A 84 -4.96 -2.14 -6.79
N LEU A 85 -4.96 -2.56 -8.05
CA LEU A 85 -5.08 -3.98 -8.42
C LEU A 85 -3.93 -4.81 -7.86
N LEU A 86 -2.69 -4.32 -8.01
CA LEU A 86 -1.49 -4.99 -7.51
C LEU A 86 -1.45 -5.02 -5.99
N GLY A 87 -1.85 -3.94 -5.33
CA GLY A 87 -1.89 -3.86 -3.87
C GLY A 87 -2.87 -4.85 -3.26
N VAL A 88 -4.11 -4.89 -3.77
CA VAL A 88 -5.12 -5.87 -3.34
C VAL A 88 -4.69 -7.28 -3.72
N GLY A 89 -4.25 -7.49 -4.96
CA GLY A 89 -3.89 -8.81 -5.47
C GLY A 89 -2.75 -9.45 -4.68
N VAL A 90 -1.68 -8.69 -4.41
CA VAL A 90 -0.54 -9.21 -3.62
C VAL A 90 -0.94 -9.50 -2.18
N ALA A 91 -1.71 -8.62 -1.53
CA ALA A 91 -2.17 -8.87 -0.17
C ALA A 91 -3.09 -10.11 -0.10
N THR A 92 -4.02 -10.27 -1.04
CA THR A 92 -4.91 -11.44 -1.10
C THR A 92 -4.15 -12.74 -1.39
N LEU A 93 -3.19 -12.71 -2.33
CA LEU A 93 -2.33 -13.87 -2.59
C LEU A 93 -1.49 -14.26 -1.38
N TYR A 94 -1.00 -13.25 -0.65
CA TYR A 94 -0.31 -13.49 0.60
C TYR A 94 -1.23 -14.16 1.64
N GLY A 95 -2.49 -13.70 1.79
CA GLY A 95 -3.50 -14.34 2.62
C GLY A 95 -3.75 -15.80 2.24
N ALA A 96 -3.85 -16.09 0.94
CA ALA A 96 -4.01 -17.47 0.49
C ALA A 96 -2.80 -18.36 0.85
N THR A 97 -1.57 -17.82 0.80
CA THR A 97 -0.38 -18.56 1.26
C THR A 97 -0.34 -18.71 2.77
N ASP A 98 -0.85 -17.73 3.49
CA ASP A 98 -0.95 -17.75 4.95
C ASP A 98 -1.94 -18.82 5.42
N GLU A 99 -3.14 -18.85 4.86
CA GLU A 99 -4.14 -19.88 5.10
C GLU A 99 -3.61 -21.29 4.80
N TRP A 100 -2.89 -21.43 3.68
CA TRP A 100 -2.25 -22.68 3.36
C TRP A 100 -1.19 -23.07 4.39
N HIS A 101 -0.39 -22.12 4.87
CA HIS A 101 0.61 -22.35 5.91
C HIS A 101 -0.05 -22.77 7.24
N GLN A 102 -1.13 -22.07 7.65
CA GLN A 102 -1.85 -22.35 8.89
C GLN A 102 -2.42 -23.78 8.94
N ALA A 103 -2.77 -24.36 7.79
CA ALA A 103 -3.21 -25.75 7.72
C ALA A 103 -2.15 -26.77 8.24
N PHE A 104 -0.88 -26.36 8.36
CA PHE A 104 0.21 -27.18 8.88
C PHE A 104 0.63 -26.78 10.32
N VAL A 105 0.07 -25.71 10.86
CA VAL A 105 0.40 -25.25 12.23
C VAL A 105 -0.51 -25.94 13.23
N PRO A 106 0.04 -26.62 14.25
CA PRO A 106 -0.77 -27.28 15.29
C PRO A 106 -1.72 -26.27 15.97
N PHE A 107 -2.95 -26.72 16.22
CA PHE A 107 -4.01 -25.93 16.86
C PHE A 107 -4.50 -24.69 16.08
N ARG A 108 -4.15 -24.60 14.78
CA ARG A 108 -4.74 -23.63 13.85
C ARG A 108 -5.66 -24.35 12.87
N GLU A 109 -6.75 -23.70 12.53
CA GLU A 109 -7.69 -24.16 11.50
C GLU A 109 -7.63 -23.18 10.34
N SER A 110 -7.38 -23.68 9.12
CA SER A 110 -7.50 -22.88 7.89
C SER A 110 -8.97 -22.68 7.57
N ASP A 111 -9.40 -21.43 7.47
CA ASP A 111 -10.79 -21.06 7.17
C ASP A 111 -10.87 -20.17 5.93
N ARG A 112 -11.58 -20.64 4.90
CA ARG A 112 -11.83 -19.84 3.68
C ARG A 112 -12.50 -18.48 3.95
N TRP A 113 -13.18 -18.33 5.10
CA TRP A 113 -13.75 -17.05 5.49
C TRP A 113 -12.68 -16.06 5.97
N ASP A 114 -11.54 -16.54 6.47
CA ASP A 114 -10.41 -15.71 6.82
C ASP A 114 -9.77 -15.12 5.55
N LEU A 115 -9.65 -15.90 4.48
CA LEU A 115 -9.24 -15.36 3.17
C LEU A 115 -10.20 -14.28 2.64
N ALA A 116 -11.51 -14.42 2.88
CA ALA A 116 -12.48 -13.38 2.50
C ALA A 116 -12.31 -12.10 3.33
N THR A 117 -12.03 -12.23 4.62
CA THR A 117 -11.74 -11.09 5.50
C THR A 117 -10.41 -10.43 5.19
N ASP A 118 -9.38 -11.20 4.80
CA ASP A 118 -8.09 -10.71 4.33
C ASP A 118 -8.25 -9.85 3.07
N TRP A 119 -9.01 -10.35 2.11
CA TRP A 119 -9.32 -9.59 0.90
C TRP A 119 -10.07 -8.28 1.20
N LEU A 120 -11.09 -8.32 2.06
CA LEU A 120 -11.82 -7.12 2.47
C LEU A 120 -10.91 -6.14 3.21
N GLY A 121 -10.08 -6.63 4.13
CA GLY A 121 -9.08 -5.84 4.82
C GLY A 121 -8.11 -5.16 3.85
N ALA A 122 -7.55 -5.93 2.91
CA ALA A 122 -6.64 -5.41 1.89
C ALA A 122 -7.31 -4.30 1.04
N MET A 123 -8.57 -4.49 0.63
CA MET A 123 -9.35 -3.48 -0.07
C MET A 123 -9.47 -2.19 0.73
N VAL A 124 -9.85 -2.28 2.01
CA VAL A 124 -9.96 -1.12 2.90
C VAL A 124 -8.63 -0.40 3.03
N GLY A 125 -7.54 -1.11 3.24
CA GLY A 125 -6.20 -0.53 3.37
C GLY A 125 -5.76 0.20 2.10
N VAL A 126 -5.91 -0.43 0.94
CA VAL A 126 -5.59 0.14 -0.37
C VAL A 126 -6.41 1.41 -0.63
N LEU A 127 -7.73 1.34 -0.44
CA LEU A 127 -8.62 2.47 -0.71
C LEU A 127 -8.40 3.63 0.27
N THR A 128 -8.07 3.32 1.53
CA THR A 128 -7.72 4.34 2.53
C THR A 128 -6.50 5.13 2.10
N TRP A 129 -5.42 4.45 1.65
CA TRP A 129 -4.23 5.18 1.20
C TRP A 129 -4.48 5.95 -0.09
N ALA A 130 -5.17 5.36 -1.08
CA ALA A 130 -5.53 6.05 -2.32
C ALA A 130 -6.30 7.35 -2.03
N TRP A 131 -7.27 7.29 -1.12
CA TRP A 131 -8.05 8.45 -0.69
C TRP A 131 -7.20 9.53 0.03
N ILE A 132 -6.28 9.13 0.92
CA ILE A 132 -5.36 10.06 1.59
C ILE A 132 -4.48 10.76 0.55
N GLU A 133 -3.95 10.01 -0.43
CA GLU A 133 -3.09 10.56 -1.48
C GLU A 133 -3.84 11.57 -2.36
N GLU A 134 -5.07 11.26 -2.76
CA GLU A 134 -5.90 12.17 -3.56
C GLU A 134 -6.22 13.49 -2.85
N ARG A 135 -6.43 13.45 -1.54
CA ARG A 135 -6.69 14.64 -0.73
C ARG A 135 -5.44 15.42 -0.38
N GLY A 136 -4.30 14.76 -0.26
CA GLY A 136 -3.01 15.37 0.08
C GLY A 136 -2.30 16.03 -1.10
N LEU A 137 -2.70 15.75 -2.35
CA LEU A 137 -2.12 16.41 -3.51
C LEU A 137 -2.77 17.80 -3.70
N PRO A 138 -1.99 18.89 -3.65
CA PRO A 138 -2.51 20.19 -4.06
C PRO A 138 -2.96 20.05 -5.51
N ARG A 139 -4.24 20.37 -5.81
CA ARG A 139 -4.75 20.45 -7.17
C ARG A 139 -3.78 21.36 -7.94
N ARG A 140 -3.04 20.80 -8.89
CA ARG A 140 -2.32 21.58 -9.88
C ARG A 140 -3.36 22.42 -10.59
N SER A 141 -3.51 23.69 -10.18
CA SER A 141 -4.27 24.66 -10.95
C SER A 141 -3.65 24.67 -12.35
N SER A 142 -4.45 24.38 -13.35
CA SER A 142 -4.03 24.43 -14.74
C SER A 142 -3.58 25.87 -15.01
N ARG A 143 -2.28 26.05 -15.12
CA ARG A 143 -1.63 27.33 -15.45
C ARG A 143 -1.86 27.67 -16.93
N SER A 144 -2.97 27.21 -17.52
CA SER A 144 -3.34 27.45 -18.92
C SER A 144 -4.12 28.74 -19.12
N ASP A 145 -4.65 29.37 -18.06
CA ASP A 145 -5.56 30.48 -18.25
C ASP A 145 -4.92 31.87 -18.07
N ARG A 146 -3.58 31.96 -18.04
CA ARG A 146 -2.87 33.24 -17.91
C ARG A 146 -1.96 33.58 -19.08
N ILE A 147 -2.22 33.05 -20.28
CA ILE A 147 -1.54 33.47 -21.49
C ILE A 147 -2.63 33.92 -22.47
N GLY A 148 -3.19 35.10 -22.26
CA GLY A 148 -4.19 35.60 -23.15
C GLY A 148 -4.82 36.93 -22.78
N ASP A 149 -4.10 37.88 -22.15
CA ASP A 149 -4.51 39.27 -22.14
C ASP A 149 -3.28 40.16 -21.92
N GLY A 150 -2.43 40.21 -22.93
CA GLY A 150 -1.48 41.30 -23.09
C GLY A 150 -2.22 42.50 -23.75
N PRO A 151 -2.16 43.71 -23.17
CA PRO A 151 -2.83 44.86 -23.81
C PRO A 151 -2.20 45.16 -25.15
N ALA A 152 -3.05 45.22 -26.19
CA ALA A 152 -2.68 45.71 -27.52
C ALA A 152 -2.08 47.12 -27.40
N ARG A 153 -0.79 47.25 -27.73
CA ARG A 153 -0.16 48.56 -27.85
C ARG A 153 -0.72 49.22 -29.11
N LEU A 154 -1.55 50.21 -28.90
CA LEU A 154 -1.92 51.15 -29.96
C LEU A 154 -0.67 51.91 -30.38
N SER A 155 -0.24 51.70 -31.60
CA SER A 155 0.76 52.53 -32.29
C SER A 155 0.11 53.83 -32.66
N THR A 156 0.56 54.94 -32.10
CA THR A 156 0.26 56.31 -32.59
C THR A 156 1.08 56.60 -33.85
N PRO A 157 0.51 57.10 -34.88
CA PRO A 157 1.29 57.56 -36.03
C PRO A 157 1.88 58.94 -35.78
N ASP A 158 3.18 59.07 -36.05
CA ASP A 158 3.91 60.32 -36.04
C ASP A 158 3.39 61.26 -37.15
N ARG A 159 3.26 62.54 -36.80
CA ARG A 159 3.30 63.70 -37.71
C ARG A 159 4.53 64.51 -37.39
#